data_cd1ac691e5242c306370b51dfecdeef6
#
_entry.id   cd1ac691e5242c306370b51dfecdeef6
#
_cell.length_a   1.000
_cell.length_b   1.000
_cell.length_c   1.000
_cell.angle_alpha   90.00
_cell.angle_beta   90.00
_cell.angle_gamma   90.00
#
_symmetry.space_group_name_H-M   'P 1'
#
loop_
_entity.id
_entity.type
_entity.pdbx_description
1 polymer ?
#
loop_
_entity_poly.entity_id
_entity_poly.type
_entity_poly.pdbx_seq_one_letter_code
_entity_poly.pdbx_strand_id
1 'polypeptide(L)'
;MNKTKKAKRVIPGFGLSMGVTVSILSIIVLIPLASLVIYTAQMSWSDFIDTVTSERVMASYQVSLITAFIASAINAVMGVILAWVLVRYKFPGKRILDGMIELPFALPTAVAGIALTSLTADTGYIGSFFAQFGISIAYTRVGITFALVFIGIPFVVRAVQPVLEKLDPVYEEAAGVMGASRIKIFWKIIFPEILPSILTGFGLAFGRCLGEYGSVIFIAGNKPFETEITPLIIMSKLQEFDYPSATAIALVMLAASFLILFVVNLIQARNSKILKGGR
;
A
#
# COMPACT_ATOMS: atom_id res chain seq x y z
N MET A 1 33.97 -27.00 30.89
CA MET A 1 33.24 -26.96 29.61
C MET A 1 31.76 -27.23 29.86
N ASN A 2 30.96 -26.17 30.01
CA ASN A 2 29.51 -26.31 30.26
C ASN A 2 28.77 -26.51 28.91
N LYS A 3 28.29 -27.73 28.71
CA LYS A 3 27.39 -28.03 27.59
C LYS A 3 26.07 -27.33 27.85
N THR A 4 25.80 -26.23 27.17
CA THR A 4 24.48 -25.60 27.10
C THR A 4 23.47 -26.63 26.59
N LYS A 5 22.57 -27.06 27.47
CA LYS A 5 21.43 -27.94 27.11
C LYS A 5 20.61 -27.21 26.05
N LYS A 6 20.61 -27.71 24.81
CA LYS A 6 19.70 -27.27 23.76
C LYS A 6 18.26 -27.40 24.29
N ALA A 7 17.54 -26.28 24.40
CA ALA A 7 16.14 -26.29 24.78
C ALA A 7 15.38 -27.29 23.88
N LYS A 8 14.65 -28.22 24.46
CA LYS A 8 13.80 -29.17 23.72
C LYS A 8 12.77 -28.34 22.96
N ARG A 9 12.74 -28.49 21.63
CA ARG A 9 11.72 -27.85 20.80
C ARG A 9 10.35 -28.35 21.24
N VAL A 10 9.44 -27.40 21.54
CA VAL A 10 8.12 -27.67 22.12
C VAL A 10 7.20 -28.39 21.13
N ILE A 11 7.44 -28.22 19.83
CA ILE A 11 6.61 -28.81 18.73
C ILE A 11 7.41 -29.92 18.06
N PRO A 12 6.92 -31.19 18.10
CA PRO A 12 7.50 -32.28 17.34
C PRO A 12 7.45 -31.99 15.83
N GLY A 13 8.53 -32.24 15.10
CA GLY A 13 8.58 -32.02 13.63
C GLY A 13 8.76 -30.56 13.19
N PHE A 14 8.88 -29.59 14.12
CA PHE A 14 9.03 -28.16 13.79
C PHE A 14 10.13 -27.89 12.75
N GLY A 15 11.28 -28.57 12.85
CA GLY A 15 12.40 -28.39 11.91
C GLY A 15 12.04 -28.81 10.48
N LEU A 16 11.31 -29.91 10.32
CA LEU A 16 10.86 -30.40 9.02
C LEU A 16 9.78 -29.49 8.44
N SER A 17 8.77 -29.16 9.22
CA SER A 17 7.69 -28.26 8.81
C SER A 17 8.22 -26.89 8.40
N MET A 18 9.10 -26.30 9.21
CA MET A 18 9.74 -25.02 8.90
C MET A 18 10.58 -25.08 7.63
N GLY A 19 11.37 -26.17 7.47
CA GLY A 19 12.18 -26.40 6.27
C GLY A 19 11.32 -26.48 5.01
N VAL A 20 10.25 -27.27 5.02
CA VAL A 20 9.31 -27.38 3.89
C VAL A 20 8.64 -26.05 3.59
N THR A 21 8.12 -25.36 4.61
CA THR A 21 7.45 -24.05 4.43
C THR A 21 8.39 -23.02 3.82
N VAL A 22 9.60 -22.87 4.38
CA VAL A 22 10.59 -21.92 3.86
C VAL A 22 11.01 -22.28 2.44
N SER A 23 11.24 -23.58 2.14
CA SER A 23 11.60 -24.01 0.78
C SER A 23 10.51 -23.70 -0.24
N ILE A 24 9.24 -24.02 0.06
CA ILE A 24 8.11 -23.76 -0.83
C ILE A 24 7.95 -22.24 -1.04
N LEU A 25 7.97 -21.45 0.02
CA LEU A 25 7.87 -19.98 -0.09
C LEU A 25 9.03 -19.40 -0.91
N SER A 26 10.26 -19.89 -0.68
CA SER A 26 11.44 -19.45 -1.44
C SER A 26 11.29 -19.77 -2.92
N ILE A 27 10.83 -20.96 -3.28
CA ILE A 27 10.61 -21.35 -4.67
C ILE A 27 9.55 -20.46 -5.32
N ILE A 28 8.39 -20.27 -4.67
CA ILE A 28 7.29 -19.46 -5.20
C ILE A 28 7.69 -17.98 -5.39
N VAL A 29 8.57 -17.45 -4.54
CA VAL A 29 9.00 -16.06 -4.62
C VAL A 29 10.23 -15.89 -5.51
N LEU A 30 11.25 -16.77 -5.34
CA LEU A 30 12.53 -16.58 -6.04
C LEU A 30 12.46 -16.93 -7.52
N ILE A 31 11.63 -17.90 -7.93
CA ILE A 31 11.52 -18.26 -9.36
C ILE A 31 10.99 -17.08 -10.20
N PRO A 32 9.85 -16.42 -9.85
CA PRO A 32 9.40 -15.26 -10.59
C PRO A 32 10.41 -14.09 -10.57
N LEU A 33 11.05 -13.83 -9.42
CA LEU A 33 12.08 -12.79 -9.35
C LEU A 33 13.31 -13.11 -10.20
N ALA A 34 13.75 -14.37 -10.21
CA ALA A 34 14.84 -14.81 -11.07
C ALA A 34 14.46 -14.69 -12.55
N SER A 35 13.21 -14.99 -12.92
CA SER A 35 12.76 -14.86 -14.30
C SER A 35 12.82 -13.41 -14.79
N LEU A 36 12.50 -12.41 -13.95
CA LEU A 36 12.66 -11.00 -14.30
C LEU A 36 14.12 -10.68 -14.68
N VAL A 37 15.07 -11.15 -13.86
CA VAL A 37 16.49 -10.94 -14.11
C VAL A 37 16.97 -11.67 -15.36
N ILE A 38 16.55 -12.93 -15.55
CA ILE A 38 16.96 -13.77 -16.69
C ILE A 38 16.47 -13.18 -18.02
N TYR A 39 15.21 -12.75 -18.10
CA TYR A 39 14.67 -12.15 -19.33
C TYR A 39 15.31 -10.78 -19.59
N THR A 40 15.48 -9.96 -18.56
CA THR A 40 16.17 -8.67 -18.69
C THR A 40 17.63 -8.84 -19.16
N ALA A 41 18.32 -9.88 -18.69
CA ALA A 41 19.72 -10.16 -19.11
C ALA A 41 19.87 -10.59 -20.58
N GLN A 42 18.77 -10.84 -21.30
CA GLN A 42 18.79 -11.11 -22.74
C GLN A 42 18.96 -9.82 -23.57
N MET A 43 18.77 -8.64 -22.96
CA MET A 43 18.97 -7.34 -23.62
C MET A 43 20.43 -6.92 -23.56
N SER A 44 20.86 -6.13 -24.55
CA SER A 44 22.11 -5.39 -24.44
C SER A 44 21.97 -4.28 -23.36
N TRP A 45 23.08 -3.83 -22.81
CA TRP A 45 23.05 -2.75 -21.83
C TRP A 45 22.48 -1.43 -22.42
N SER A 46 22.75 -1.16 -23.71
CA SER A 46 22.19 -0.02 -24.43
C SER A 46 20.66 -0.13 -24.51
N ASP A 47 20.13 -1.28 -24.98
CA ASP A 47 18.70 -1.49 -25.14
C ASP A 47 17.98 -1.41 -23.78
N PHE A 48 18.63 -1.91 -22.71
CA PHE A 48 18.09 -1.79 -21.35
C PHE A 48 17.93 -0.32 -20.96
N ILE A 49 18.99 0.48 -21.11
CA ILE A 49 18.94 1.92 -20.76
C ILE A 49 17.91 2.64 -21.62
N ASP A 50 17.92 2.44 -22.94
CA ASP A 50 16.98 3.07 -23.85
C ASP A 50 15.51 2.73 -23.53
N THR A 51 15.26 1.48 -23.14
CA THR A 51 13.93 1.03 -22.74
C THR A 51 13.47 1.71 -21.45
N VAL A 52 14.27 1.63 -20.38
CA VAL A 52 13.86 2.09 -19.04
C VAL A 52 13.90 3.61 -18.89
N THR A 53 14.65 4.32 -19.73
CA THR A 53 14.73 5.78 -19.74
C THR A 53 13.92 6.43 -20.85
N SER A 54 13.18 5.66 -21.66
CA SER A 54 12.30 6.23 -22.68
C SER A 54 11.29 7.18 -22.02
N GLU A 55 10.97 8.29 -22.70
CA GLU A 55 10.08 9.34 -22.15
C GLU A 55 8.75 8.80 -21.66
N ARG A 56 8.15 7.87 -22.41
CA ARG A 56 6.88 7.24 -22.04
C ARG A 56 6.99 6.40 -20.77
N VAL A 57 8.05 5.60 -20.65
CA VAL A 57 8.27 4.76 -19.46
C VAL A 57 8.57 5.62 -18.25
N MET A 58 9.42 6.65 -18.39
CA MET A 58 9.71 7.59 -17.31
C MET A 58 8.46 8.34 -16.83
N ALA A 59 7.60 8.78 -17.75
CA ALA A 59 6.32 9.37 -17.40
C ALA A 59 5.43 8.39 -16.61
N SER A 60 5.41 7.12 -16.99
CA SER A 60 4.62 6.10 -16.29
C SER A 60 5.13 5.81 -14.88
N TYR A 61 6.45 5.80 -14.66
CA TYR A 61 7.02 5.71 -13.32
C TYR A 61 6.57 6.87 -12.44
N GLN A 62 6.61 8.10 -12.97
CA GLN A 62 6.16 9.28 -12.25
C GLN A 62 4.68 9.19 -11.90
N VAL A 63 3.83 8.83 -12.86
CA VAL A 63 2.39 8.66 -12.61
C VAL A 63 2.15 7.62 -11.52
N SER A 64 2.75 6.43 -11.64
CA SER A 64 2.57 5.33 -10.68
C SER A 64 3.05 5.70 -9.28
N LEU A 65 4.27 6.24 -9.16
CA LEU A 65 4.87 6.57 -7.87
C LEU A 65 4.12 7.72 -7.17
N ILE A 66 3.78 8.77 -7.92
CA ILE A 66 3.11 9.95 -7.36
C ILE A 66 1.68 9.59 -6.92
N THR A 67 0.90 8.92 -7.79
CA THR A 67 -0.49 8.58 -7.45
C THR A 67 -0.57 7.56 -6.31
N ALA A 68 0.34 6.56 -6.28
CA ALA A 68 0.42 5.60 -5.18
C ALA A 68 0.84 6.29 -3.86
N PHE A 69 1.79 7.23 -3.91
CA PHE A 69 2.22 7.96 -2.73
C PHE A 69 1.09 8.85 -2.18
N ILE A 70 0.44 9.62 -3.04
CA ILE A 70 -0.70 10.49 -2.66
C ILE A 70 -1.83 9.64 -2.09
N ALA A 71 -2.22 8.55 -2.76
CA ALA A 71 -3.25 7.65 -2.29
C ALA A 71 -2.92 7.07 -0.91
N SER A 72 -1.67 6.64 -0.69
CA SER A 72 -1.22 6.08 0.59
C SER A 72 -1.18 7.14 1.70
N ALA A 73 -0.82 8.38 1.37
CA ALA A 73 -0.86 9.49 2.31
C ALA A 73 -2.31 9.85 2.72
N ILE A 74 -3.24 9.88 1.76
CA ILE A 74 -4.67 10.03 2.04
C ILE A 74 -5.16 8.87 2.92
N ASN A 75 -4.79 7.64 2.59
CA ASN A 75 -5.13 6.46 3.38
C ASN A 75 -4.55 6.51 4.78
N ALA A 76 -3.34 7.05 4.98
CA ALA A 76 -2.77 7.22 6.31
C ALA A 76 -3.64 8.14 7.19
N VAL A 77 -4.16 9.22 6.63
CA VAL A 77 -5.04 10.15 7.34
C VAL A 77 -6.43 9.54 7.55
N MET A 78 -7.08 9.11 6.46
CA MET A 78 -8.45 8.57 6.51
C MET A 78 -8.52 7.27 7.29
N GLY A 79 -7.51 6.40 7.17
CA GLY A 79 -7.43 5.14 7.89
C GLY A 79 -7.29 5.33 9.39
N VAL A 80 -6.54 6.35 9.85
CA VAL A 80 -6.49 6.71 11.27
C VAL A 80 -7.85 7.20 11.77
N ILE A 81 -8.53 8.07 11.00
CA ILE A 81 -9.87 8.57 11.36
C ILE A 81 -10.87 7.40 11.46
N LEU A 82 -10.88 6.50 10.47
CA LEU A 82 -11.78 5.34 10.47
C LEU A 82 -11.45 4.38 11.61
N ALA A 83 -10.19 4.06 11.83
CA ALA A 83 -9.77 3.21 12.95
C ALA A 83 -10.17 3.83 14.29
N TRP A 84 -9.99 5.16 14.43
CA TRP A 84 -10.42 5.90 15.62
C TRP A 84 -11.92 5.79 15.85
N VAL A 85 -12.74 6.03 14.83
CA VAL A 85 -14.20 5.93 14.89
C VAL A 85 -14.61 4.51 15.26
N LEU A 86 -14.03 3.50 14.63
CA LEU A 86 -14.32 2.09 14.91
C LEU A 86 -13.93 1.67 16.33
N VAL A 87 -12.86 2.22 16.91
CA VAL A 87 -12.42 1.82 18.26
C VAL A 87 -13.13 2.61 19.34
N ARG A 88 -13.19 3.94 19.22
CA ARG A 88 -13.61 4.84 20.31
C ARG A 88 -15.11 5.11 20.36
N TYR A 89 -15.85 4.87 19.27
CA TYR A 89 -17.29 5.18 19.25
C TYR A 89 -18.16 3.93 19.17
N LYS A 90 -19.33 4.00 19.81
CA LYS A 90 -20.40 3.01 19.73
C LYS A 90 -21.56 3.65 19.00
N PHE A 91 -21.94 3.13 17.84
CA PHE A 91 -23.05 3.64 17.03
C PHE A 91 -23.73 2.48 16.27
N PRO A 92 -25.02 2.62 15.90
CA PRO A 92 -25.68 1.64 15.07
C PRO A 92 -25.01 1.59 13.69
N GLY A 93 -24.86 0.38 13.13
CA GLY A 93 -24.19 0.21 11.84
C GLY A 93 -22.66 0.10 11.89
N LYS A 94 -22.01 0.17 13.06
CA LYS A 94 -20.56 0.01 13.20
C LYS A 94 -20.02 -1.25 12.49
N ARG A 95 -20.70 -2.40 12.63
CA ARG A 95 -20.31 -3.65 11.97
C ARG A 95 -20.42 -3.57 10.44
N ILE A 96 -21.39 -2.80 9.94
CA ILE A 96 -21.55 -2.58 8.49
C ILE A 96 -20.38 -1.73 7.98
N LEU A 97 -20.05 -0.64 8.65
CA LEU A 97 -18.91 0.21 8.30
C LEU A 97 -17.61 -0.60 8.34
N ASP A 98 -17.39 -1.41 9.36
CA ASP A 98 -16.22 -2.27 9.49
C ASP A 98 -16.12 -3.29 8.33
N GLY A 99 -17.25 -3.91 7.95
CA GLY A 99 -17.32 -4.78 6.77
C GLY A 99 -17.12 -4.03 5.45
N MET A 100 -17.61 -2.80 5.32
CA MET A 100 -17.40 -1.98 4.11
C MET A 100 -15.91 -1.64 3.87
N ILE A 101 -15.13 -1.47 4.94
CA ILE A 101 -13.69 -1.25 4.82
C ILE A 101 -12.99 -2.47 4.20
N GLU A 102 -13.53 -3.67 4.35
CA GLU A 102 -12.96 -4.90 3.77
C GLU A 102 -13.44 -5.19 2.34
N LEU A 103 -14.42 -4.44 1.81
CA LEU A 103 -14.91 -4.63 0.45
C LEU A 103 -13.79 -4.69 -0.61
N PRO A 104 -12.72 -3.86 -0.55
CA PRO A 104 -11.63 -3.94 -1.52
C PRO A 104 -10.91 -5.29 -1.55
N PHE A 105 -10.95 -6.07 -0.47
CA PHE A 105 -10.39 -7.42 -0.44
C PHE A 105 -11.34 -8.48 -1.00
N ALA A 106 -12.64 -8.25 -0.91
CA ALA A 106 -13.66 -9.19 -1.36
C ALA A 106 -14.01 -9.02 -2.85
N LEU A 107 -13.86 -7.81 -3.39
CA LEU A 107 -14.20 -7.51 -4.79
C LEU A 107 -13.01 -7.80 -5.72
N PRO A 108 -13.25 -8.44 -6.88
CA PRO A 108 -12.27 -8.43 -7.95
C PRO A 108 -11.90 -6.99 -8.33
N THR A 109 -10.61 -6.67 -8.42
CA THR A 109 -10.16 -5.29 -8.64
C THR A 109 -10.70 -4.68 -9.94
N ALA A 110 -10.87 -5.50 -10.98
CA ALA A 110 -11.51 -5.07 -12.23
C ALA A 110 -12.95 -4.60 -12.02
N VAL A 111 -13.74 -5.33 -11.22
CA VAL A 111 -15.13 -4.96 -10.90
C VAL A 111 -15.17 -3.65 -10.12
N ALA A 112 -14.27 -3.51 -9.14
CA ALA A 112 -14.12 -2.26 -8.41
C ALA A 112 -13.78 -1.09 -9.34
N GLY A 113 -12.86 -1.30 -10.30
CA GLY A 113 -12.48 -0.30 -11.30
C GLY A 113 -13.65 0.15 -12.17
N ILE A 114 -14.43 -0.79 -12.70
CA ILE A 114 -15.62 -0.50 -13.51
C ILE A 114 -16.65 0.30 -12.68
N ALA A 115 -16.94 -0.15 -11.46
CA ALA A 115 -17.89 0.52 -10.58
C ALA A 115 -17.44 1.95 -10.23
N LEU A 116 -16.17 2.12 -9.85
CA LEU A 116 -15.61 3.44 -9.53
C LEU A 116 -15.62 4.36 -10.77
N THR A 117 -15.28 3.84 -11.95
CA THR A 117 -15.33 4.61 -13.20
C THR A 117 -16.75 5.05 -13.49
N SER A 118 -17.74 4.15 -13.39
CA SER A 118 -19.15 4.48 -13.62
C SER A 118 -19.67 5.55 -12.66
N LEU A 119 -19.20 5.52 -11.39
CA LEU A 119 -19.59 6.53 -10.41
C LEU A 119 -18.94 7.89 -10.64
N THR A 120 -17.68 7.91 -11.11
CA THR A 120 -16.84 9.11 -11.19
C THR A 120 -16.73 9.69 -12.60
N ALA A 121 -17.25 9.01 -13.63
CA ALA A 121 -17.40 9.57 -14.99
C ALA A 121 -18.29 10.84 -14.93
N ASP A 122 -18.09 11.77 -15.87
CA ASP A 122 -18.82 13.04 -15.91
C ASP A 122 -20.35 12.87 -15.96
N THR A 123 -20.82 11.70 -16.41
CA THR A 123 -22.23 11.28 -16.41
C THR A 123 -22.64 10.46 -15.18
N GLY A 124 -21.68 10.09 -14.31
CA GLY A 124 -21.93 9.31 -13.10
C GLY A 124 -22.42 10.16 -11.93
N TYR A 125 -22.92 9.51 -10.88
CA TYR A 125 -23.50 10.21 -9.72
C TYR A 125 -22.50 11.15 -9.01
N ILE A 126 -21.26 10.74 -8.83
CA ILE A 126 -20.21 11.57 -8.20
C ILE A 126 -19.61 12.50 -9.24
N GLY A 127 -19.27 11.98 -10.43
CA GLY A 127 -18.59 12.74 -11.47
C GLY A 127 -19.42 13.91 -11.96
N SER A 128 -20.73 13.76 -12.15
CA SER A 128 -21.61 14.84 -12.59
C SER A 128 -21.66 16.03 -11.64
N PHE A 129 -21.54 15.80 -10.34
CA PHE A 129 -21.44 16.87 -9.36
C PHE A 129 -20.13 17.67 -9.53
N PHE A 130 -19.00 16.99 -9.67
CA PHE A 130 -17.70 17.66 -9.86
C PHE A 130 -17.55 18.28 -11.25
N ALA A 131 -18.17 17.69 -12.28
CA ALA A 131 -18.17 18.22 -13.65
C ALA A 131 -18.80 19.61 -13.73
N GLN A 132 -19.77 19.93 -12.86
CA GLN A 132 -20.36 21.28 -12.78
C GLN A 132 -19.32 22.36 -12.39
N PHE A 133 -18.24 21.95 -11.71
CA PHE A 133 -17.13 22.83 -11.34
C PHE A 133 -15.93 22.72 -12.32
N GLY A 134 -16.11 22.02 -13.46
CA GLY A 134 -15.07 21.81 -14.45
C GLY A 134 -14.01 20.77 -14.01
N ILE A 135 -14.33 19.92 -13.05
CA ILE A 135 -13.43 18.89 -12.51
C ILE A 135 -13.89 17.52 -12.99
N SER A 136 -13.11 16.90 -13.91
CA SER A 136 -13.30 15.51 -14.30
C SER A 136 -12.45 14.61 -13.43
N ILE A 137 -13.05 13.55 -12.85
CA ILE A 137 -12.37 12.57 -12.00
C ILE A 137 -11.92 11.38 -12.83
N ALA A 138 -12.84 10.67 -13.47
CA ALA A 138 -12.50 9.54 -14.32
C ALA A 138 -11.57 9.96 -15.48
N TYR A 139 -10.73 9.02 -15.89
CA TYR A 139 -9.74 9.19 -16.96
C TYR A 139 -8.68 10.27 -16.71
N THR A 140 -8.42 10.54 -15.43
CA THR A 140 -7.41 11.48 -14.95
C THR A 140 -6.55 10.87 -13.84
N ARG A 141 -5.44 11.54 -13.47
CA ARG A 141 -4.61 11.15 -12.31
C ARG A 141 -5.39 11.19 -10.99
N VAL A 142 -6.42 12.03 -10.90
CA VAL A 142 -7.32 12.08 -9.74
C VAL A 142 -8.13 10.79 -9.64
N GLY A 143 -8.67 10.30 -10.77
CA GLY A 143 -9.37 9.02 -10.80
C GLY A 143 -8.48 7.83 -10.43
N ILE A 144 -7.24 7.81 -10.93
CA ILE A 144 -6.25 6.79 -10.52
C ILE A 144 -6.07 6.83 -9.01
N THR A 145 -5.79 8.02 -8.46
CA THR A 145 -5.59 8.21 -7.01
C THR A 145 -6.83 7.76 -6.23
N PHE A 146 -8.04 8.08 -6.69
CA PHE A 146 -9.29 7.68 -6.06
C PHE A 146 -9.45 6.16 -6.00
N ALA A 147 -9.16 5.45 -7.09
CA ALA A 147 -9.18 3.98 -7.11
C ALA A 147 -8.13 3.39 -6.17
N LEU A 148 -6.92 3.96 -6.14
CA LEU A 148 -5.85 3.51 -5.25
C LEU A 148 -6.17 3.79 -3.76
N VAL A 149 -6.86 4.90 -3.44
CA VAL A 149 -7.36 5.17 -2.08
C VAL A 149 -8.34 4.09 -1.66
N PHE A 150 -9.32 3.76 -2.51
CA PHE A 150 -10.28 2.71 -2.21
C PHE A 150 -9.58 1.38 -1.88
N ILE A 151 -8.60 0.96 -2.69
CA ILE A 151 -7.89 -0.32 -2.50
C ILE A 151 -6.95 -0.28 -1.29
N GLY A 152 -6.34 0.86 -1.01
CA GLY A 152 -5.31 1.00 0.03
C GLY A 152 -5.86 1.20 1.45
N ILE A 153 -7.11 1.67 1.60
CA ILE A 153 -7.66 2.07 2.90
C ILE A 153 -7.67 0.95 3.97
N PRO A 154 -8.01 -0.31 3.66
CA PRO A 154 -8.05 -1.37 4.66
C PRO A 154 -6.68 -1.66 5.27
N PHE A 155 -5.58 -1.46 4.53
CA PHE A 155 -4.23 -1.72 5.05
C PHE A 155 -3.87 -0.80 6.21
N VAL A 156 -4.24 0.47 6.12
CA VAL A 156 -3.97 1.43 7.20
C VAL A 156 -4.92 1.19 8.37
N VAL A 157 -6.21 1.00 8.11
CA VAL A 157 -7.20 0.76 9.18
C VAL A 157 -6.80 -0.47 9.99
N ARG A 158 -6.49 -1.61 9.33
CA ARG A 158 -6.13 -2.86 10.01
C ARG A 158 -4.75 -2.83 10.67
N ALA A 159 -3.86 -1.94 10.27
CA ALA A 159 -2.60 -1.71 10.98
C ALA A 159 -2.79 -0.88 12.25
N VAL A 160 -3.65 0.13 12.23
CA VAL A 160 -3.83 1.11 13.32
C VAL A 160 -4.85 0.62 14.37
N GLN A 161 -5.94 0.02 13.95
CA GLN A 161 -7.05 -0.40 14.82
C GLN A 161 -6.60 -1.26 16.02
N PRO A 162 -5.80 -2.34 15.86
CA PRO A 162 -5.38 -3.17 17.00
C PRO A 162 -4.49 -2.44 18.01
N VAL A 163 -3.75 -1.41 17.56
CA VAL A 163 -2.92 -0.59 18.45
C VAL A 163 -3.80 0.33 19.29
N LEU A 164 -4.80 0.96 18.66
CA LEU A 164 -5.79 1.79 19.37
C LEU A 164 -6.63 0.98 20.37
N GLU A 165 -6.98 -0.27 20.05
CA GLU A 165 -7.72 -1.17 20.94
C GLU A 165 -6.92 -1.55 22.19
N LYS A 166 -5.59 -1.66 22.05
CA LYS A 166 -4.68 -1.99 23.16
C LYS A 166 -4.26 -0.79 23.99
N LEU A 167 -4.51 0.42 23.49
CA LEU A 167 -4.14 1.64 24.20
C LEU A 167 -5.08 1.86 25.38
N ASP A 168 -4.53 1.74 26.60
CA ASP A 168 -5.31 1.85 27.84
C ASP A 168 -5.86 3.29 28.01
N PRO A 169 -7.18 3.47 28.14
CA PRO A 169 -7.81 4.77 28.38
C PRO A 169 -7.27 5.52 29.61
N VAL A 170 -6.71 4.79 30.57
CA VAL A 170 -6.14 5.37 31.81
C VAL A 170 -5.10 6.46 31.52
N TYR A 171 -4.32 6.33 30.46
CA TYR A 171 -3.34 7.38 30.07
C TYR A 171 -4.01 8.67 29.63
N GLU A 172 -5.13 8.55 28.92
CA GLU A 172 -5.92 9.71 28.46
C GLU A 172 -6.64 10.37 29.64
N GLU A 173 -7.22 9.57 30.53
CA GLU A 173 -7.92 10.03 31.74
C GLU A 173 -6.94 10.73 32.71
N ALA A 174 -5.79 10.14 32.99
CA ALA A 174 -4.76 10.74 33.83
C ALA A 174 -4.29 12.10 33.29
N ALA A 175 -4.05 12.20 31.99
CA ALA A 175 -3.67 13.47 31.36
C ALA A 175 -4.81 14.49 31.43
N GLY A 176 -6.05 14.06 31.28
CA GLY A 176 -7.25 14.90 31.44
C GLY A 176 -7.36 15.50 32.85
N VAL A 177 -7.15 14.67 33.88
CA VAL A 177 -7.13 15.13 35.29
C VAL A 177 -6.01 16.14 35.54
N MET A 178 -4.87 16.01 34.86
CA MET A 178 -3.78 17.00 34.89
C MET A 178 -4.05 18.28 34.09
N GLY A 179 -5.26 18.44 33.49
CA GLY A 179 -5.66 19.62 32.74
C GLY A 179 -5.21 19.65 31.30
N ALA A 180 -4.77 18.53 30.72
CA ALA A 180 -4.43 18.48 29.32
C ALA A 180 -5.70 18.53 28.42
N SER A 181 -5.69 19.41 27.39
CA SER A 181 -6.76 19.45 26.40
C SER A 181 -6.76 18.17 25.53
N ARG A 182 -7.93 17.80 24.96
CA ARG A 182 -8.08 16.62 24.08
C ARG A 182 -7.10 16.62 22.91
N ILE A 183 -6.84 17.79 22.32
CA ILE A 183 -5.85 17.94 21.22
C ILE A 183 -4.44 17.63 21.73
N LYS A 184 -4.08 18.10 22.94
CA LYS A 184 -2.78 17.84 23.55
C LYS A 184 -2.61 16.35 23.89
N ILE A 185 -3.65 15.70 24.41
CA ILE A 185 -3.68 14.26 24.67
C ILE A 185 -3.45 13.48 23.37
N PHE A 186 -4.18 13.82 22.30
CA PHE A 186 -4.00 13.18 21.00
C PHE A 186 -2.55 13.29 20.51
N TRP A 187 -2.00 14.50 20.39
CA TRP A 187 -0.68 14.70 19.80
C TRP A 187 0.50 14.26 20.69
N LYS A 188 0.34 14.25 22.01
CA LYS A 188 1.44 13.93 22.94
C LYS A 188 1.41 12.50 23.47
N ILE A 189 0.26 11.85 23.49
CA ILE A 189 0.08 10.52 24.07
C ILE A 189 -0.31 9.51 22.98
N ILE A 190 -1.42 9.77 22.26
CA ILE A 190 -1.98 8.78 21.34
C ILE A 190 -1.19 8.70 20.05
N PHE A 191 -0.96 9.84 19.39
CA PHE A 191 -0.32 9.89 18.08
C PHE A 191 1.09 9.25 18.07
N PRO A 192 1.98 9.49 19.04
CA PRO A 192 3.28 8.82 19.09
C PRO A 192 3.17 7.29 19.21
N GLU A 193 2.19 6.78 19.95
CA GLU A 193 1.98 5.32 20.13
C GLU A 193 1.45 4.67 18.83
N ILE A 194 0.59 5.35 18.07
CA ILE A 194 0.04 4.81 16.83
C ILE A 194 0.91 5.11 15.59
N LEU A 195 1.87 6.03 15.68
CA LEU A 195 2.70 6.43 14.54
C LEU A 195 3.44 5.26 13.88
N PRO A 196 4.04 4.31 14.61
CA PRO A 196 4.67 3.14 13.98
C PRO A 196 3.68 2.29 13.17
N SER A 197 2.45 2.15 13.65
CA SER A 197 1.40 1.40 12.93
C SER A 197 0.88 2.17 11.71
N ILE A 198 0.80 3.49 11.77
CA ILE A 198 0.48 4.33 10.60
C ILE A 198 1.54 4.16 9.51
N LEU A 199 2.83 4.20 9.87
CA LEU A 199 3.93 4.00 8.92
C LEU A 199 3.91 2.59 8.32
N THR A 200 3.58 1.57 9.12
CA THR A 200 3.37 0.20 8.63
C THR A 200 2.22 0.14 7.63
N GLY A 201 1.06 0.68 8.00
CA GLY A 201 -0.12 0.73 7.14
C GLY A 201 0.12 1.51 5.85
N PHE A 202 0.81 2.65 5.93
CA PHE A 202 1.24 3.43 4.77
C PHE A 202 2.12 2.59 3.83
N GLY A 203 3.15 1.91 4.36
CA GLY A 203 4.05 1.09 3.55
C GLY A 203 3.31 -0.06 2.86
N LEU A 204 2.40 -0.74 3.56
CA LEU A 204 1.57 -1.80 3.00
C LEU A 204 0.63 -1.26 1.91
N ALA A 205 -0.06 -0.15 2.16
CA ALA A 205 -0.94 0.51 1.19
C ALA A 205 -0.14 0.96 -0.04
N PHE A 206 1.03 1.57 0.14
CA PHE A 206 1.89 2.02 -0.95
C PHE A 206 2.35 0.86 -1.83
N GLY A 207 2.89 -0.22 -1.23
CA GLY A 207 3.29 -1.41 -2.00
C GLY A 207 2.12 -2.03 -2.76
N ARG A 208 0.93 -2.07 -2.14
CA ARG A 208 -0.28 -2.57 -2.79
C ARG A 208 -0.73 -1.69 -3.96
N CYS A 209 -0.70 -0.36 -3.78
CA CYS A 209 -1.08 0.61 -4.80
C CYS A 209 -0.14 0.60 -6.02
N LEU A 210 1.18 0.42 -5.81
CA LEU A 210 2.14 0.38 -6.90
C LEU A 210 1.94 -0.80 -7.87
N GLY A 211 1.50 -1.95 -7.35
CA GLY A 211 1.21 -3.14 -8.14
C GLY A 211 -0.22 -3.21 -8.67
N GLU A 212 -1.04 -2.16 -8.49
CA GLU A 212 -2.43 -2.20 -8.92
C GLU A 212 -2.56 -1.98 -10.43
N TYR A 213 -3.19 -2.95 -11.09
CA TYR A 213 -3.51 -2.93 -12.50
C TYR A 213 -5.02 -2.97 -12.74
N GLY A 214 -5.71 -3.91 -12.08
CA GLY A 214 -7.06 -4.31 -12.42
C GLY A 214 -8.11 -3.19 -12.31
N SER A 215 -8.06 -2.37 -11.26
CA SER A 215 -8.97 -1.24 -11.12
C SER A 215 -8.55 -0.03 -11.96
N VAL A 216 -7.24 0.19 -12.07
CA VAL A 216 -6.70 1.37 -12.73
C VAL A 216 -6.89 1.31 -14.24
N ILE A 217 -6.84 0.13 -14.89
CA ILE A 217 -7.05 -0.01 -16.34
C ILE A 217 -8.37 0.60 -16.81
N PHE A 218 -9.42 0.56 -15.98
CA PHE A 218 -10.73 1.10 -16.34
C PHE A 218 -10.86 2.60 -16.07
N ILE A 219 -10.25 3.09 -14.99
CA ILE A 219 -10.43 4.49 -14.55
C ILE A 219 -9.35 5.44 -15.08
N ALA A 220 -8.18 4.92 -15.48
CA ALA A 220 -7.07 5.75 -15.94
C ALA A 220 -7.28 6.39 -17.31
N GLY A 221 -8.06 5.76 -18.20
CA GLY A 221 -8.18 6.17 -19.61
C GLY A 221 -6.92 5.92 -20.43
N ASN A 222 -5.86 5.43 -19.82
CA ASN A 222 -4.62 4.94 -20.44
C ASN A 222 -3.99 5.91 -21.46
N LYS A 223 -3.97 7.22 -21.15
CA LYS A 223 -3.38 8.24 -22.01
C LYS A 223 -1.87 8.26 -21.82
N PRO A 224 -1.07 8.04 -22.90
CA PRO A 224 0.38 8.12 -22.83
C PRO A 224 0.85 9.45 -22.22
N PHE A 225 1.90 9.41 -21.40
CA PHE A 225 2.51 10.54 -20.67
C PHE A 225 1.62 11.19 -19.60
N GLU A 226 0.30 10.99 -19.60
CA GLU A 226 -0.63 11.66 -18.68
C GLU A 226 -1.15 10.74 -17.58
N THR A 227 -1.75 9.60 -17.96
CA THR A 227 -2.45 8.71 -17.03
C THR A 227 -2.04 7.24 -17.15
N GLU A 228 -1.10 6.94 -18.02
CA GLU A 228 -0.58 5.60 -18.19
C GLU A 228 0.33 5.23 -17.02
N ILE A 229 -0.06 4.21 -16.24
CA ILE A 229 0.74 3.68 -15.12
C ILE A 229 1.70 2.59 -15.59
N THR A 230 2.78 2.37 -14.84
CA THR A 230 3.79 1.36 -15.16
C THR A 230 3.24 -0.04 -15.38
N PRO A 231 2.32 -0.58 -14.56
CA PRO A 231 1.70 -1.88 -14.81
C PRO A 231 0.96 -1.98 -16.15
N LEU A 232 0.41 -0.88 -16.66
CA LEU A 232 -0.23 -0.83 -17.99
C LEU A 232 0.79 -0.97 -19.11
N ILE A 233 1.94 -0.28 -19.02
CA ILE A 233 3.04 -0.42 -20.00
C ILE A 233 3.61 -1.84 -19.96
N ILE A 234 3.87 -2.40 -18.78
CA ILE A 234 4.34 -3.78 -18.65
C ILE A 234 3.39 -4.74 -19.35
N MET A 235 2.07 -4.59 -19.11
CA MET A 235 1.07 -5.44 -19.75
C MET A 235 1.03 -5.25 -21.27
N SER A 236 1.16 -4.02 -21.79
CA SER A 236 1.27 -3.74 -23.22
C SER A 236 2.46 -4.46 -23.83
N LYS A 237 3.65 -4.38 -23.20
CA LYS A 237 4.85 -5.09 -23.64
C LYS A 237 4.69 -6.62 -23.63
N LEU A 238 4.00 -7.16 -22.64
CA LEU A 238 3.68 -8.59 -22.60
C LEU A 238 2.74 -9.01 -23.73
N GLN A 239 1.76 -8.17 -24.09
CA GLN A 239 0.87 -8.42 -25.22
C GLN A 239 1.58 -8.32 -26.58
N GLU A 240 2.63 -7.52 -26.67
CA GLU A 240 3.54 -7.43 -27.82
C GLU A 240 4.54 -8.59 -27.88
N PHE A 241 4.54 -9.51 -26.89
CA PHE A 241 5.53 -10.58 -26.71
C PHE A 241 6.96 -10.07 -26.48
N ASP A 242 7.13 -8.80 -26.11
CA ASP A 242 8.40 -8.18 -25.77
C ASP A 242 8.71 -8.41 -24.28
N TYR A 243 9.02 -9.66 -23.95
CA TYR A 243 9.31 -10.05 -22.56
C TYR A 243 10.54 -9.34 -21.98
N PRO A 244 11.66 -9.13 -22.73
CA PRO A 244 12.80 -8.43 -22.17
C PRO A 244 12.48 -7.01 -21.73
N SER A 245 11.79 -6.22 -22.57
CA SER A 245 11.39 -4.84 -22.21
C SER A 245 10.38 -4.84 -21.04
N ALA A 246 9.41 -5.73 -21.04
CA ALA A 246 8.44 -5.85 -19.95
C ALA A 246 9.13 -6.11 -18.60
N THR A 247 10.10 -7.05 -18.58
CA THR A 247 10.83 -7.41 -17.36
C THR A 247 11.83 -6.33 -16.94
N ALA A 248 12.46 -5.63 -17.87
CA ALA A 248 13.34 -4.49 -17.59
C ALA A 248 12.59 -3.36 -16.87
N ILE A 249 11.42 -2.98 -17.39
CA ILE A 249 10.53 -1.97 -16.78
C ILE A 249 10.06 -2.42 -15.39
N ALA A 250 9.65 -3.68 -15.27
CA ALA A 250 9.23 -4.26 -14.00
C ALA A 250 10.35 -4.28 -12.96
N LEU A 251 11.58 -4.61 -13.36
CA LEU A 251 12.76 -4.66 -12.48
C LEU A 251 13.10 -3.28 -11.91
N VAL A 252 13.08 -2.23 -12.74
CA VAL A 252 13.29 -0.86 -12.28
C VAL A 252 12.21 -0.41 -11.31
N MET A 253 10.94 -0.69 -11.62
CA MET A 253 9.82 -0.36 -10.73
C MET A 253 9.91 -1.12 -9.40
N LEU A 254 10.32 -2.38 -9.44
CA LEU A 254 10.53 -3.22 -8.26
C LEU A 254 11.65 -2.63 -7.39
N ALA A 255 12.80 -2.28 -8.00
CA ALA A 255 13.92 -1.66 -7.28
C ALA A 255 13.54 -0.33 -6.63
N ALA A 256 12.81 0.53 -7.35
CA ALA A 256 12.30 1.79 -6.82
C ALA A 256 11.34 1.56 -5.65
N SER A 257 10.44 0.59 -5.77
CA SER A 257 9.49 0.22 -4.70
C SER A 257 10.20 -0.28 -3.45
N PHE A 258 11.17 -1.17 -3.60
CA PHE A 258 11.99 -1.65 -2.48
C PHE A 258 12.78 -0.53 -1.80
N LEU A 259 13.35 0.41 -2.57
CA LEU A 259 14.08 1.54 -2.02
C LEU A 259 13.17 2.42 -1.16
N ILE A 260 11.98 2.74 -1.66
CA ILE A 260 11.01 3.57 -0.92
C ILE A 260 10.55 2.85 0.35
N LEU A 261 10.18 1.57 0.26
CA LEU A 261 9.77 0.78 1.43
C LEU A 261 10.91 0.62 2.43
N PHE A 262 12.15 0.47 1.97
CA PHE A 262 13.33 0.42 2.83
C PHE A 262 13.50 1.72 3.62
N VAL A 263 13.36 2.87 2.96
CA VAL A 263 13.41 4.19 3.63
C VAL A 263 12.29 4.32 4.66
N VAL A 264 11.05 3.95 4.32
CA VAL A 264 9.91 3.96 5.26
C VAL A 264 10.21 3.08 6.49
N ASN A 265 10.72 1.86 6.27
CA ASN A 265 11.08 0.94 7.35
C ASN A 265 12.23 1.46 8.21
N LEU A 266 13.22 2.15 7.64
CA LEU A 266 14.29 2.80 8.42
C LEU A 266 13.75 3.90 9.33
N ILE A 267 12.84 4.73 8.82
CA ILE A 267 12.16 5.78 9.61
C ILE A 267 11.38 5.14 10.76
N GLN A 268 10.63 4.08 10.48
CA GLN A 268 9.87 3.33 11.48
C GLN A 268 10.78 2.72 12.57
N ALA A 269 11.88 2.08 12.17
CA ALA A 269 12.82 1.47 13.10
C ALA A 269 13.49 2.50 14.03
N ARG A 270 13.78 3.71 13.54
CA ARG A 270 14.30 4.80 14.36
C ARG A 270 13.26 5.29 15.36
N ASN A 271 12.02 5.51 14.93
CA ASN A 271 10.95 5.98 15.80
C ASN A 271 10.62 4.96 16.92
N SER A 272 10.60 3.68 16.61
CA SER A 272 10.34 2.62 17.60
C SER A 272 11.45 2.50 18.67
N LYS A 273 12.71 2.83 18.34
CA LYS A 273 13.82 2.86 19.30
C LYS A 273 13.73 4.06 20.27
N ILE A 274 13.31 5.21 19.77
CA ILE A 274 13.12 6.42 20.59
C ILE A 274 12.01 6.18 21.64
N LEU A 275 10.91 5.55 21.24
CA LEU A 275 9.80 5.22 22.15
C LEU A 275 10.17 4.16 23.20
N LYS A 276 11.07 3.22 22.87
CA LYS A 276 11.55 2.19 23.82
C LYS A 276 12.70 2.66 24.72
N GLY A 277 13.51 3.62 24.28
CA GLY A 277 14.66 4.14 25.04
C GLY A 277 14.32 5.24 26.03
N GLY A 278 13.08 5.73 26.04
CA GLY A 278 12.57 6.72 27.01
C GLY A 278 11.81 6.11 28.21
N ARG A 279 11.91 4.78 28.39
CA ARG A 279 11.35 4.07 29.56
C ARG A 279 12.46 3.58 30.47
#